data_54dee4f531a5710a104408e2ac6e0748
#
_entry.id   54dee4f531a5710a104408e2ac6e0748
#
_cell.length_a   1.000
_cell.length_b   1.000
_cell.length_c   1.000
_cell.angle_alpha   90.00
_cell.angle_beta   90.00
_cell.angle_gamma   90.00
#
_symmetry.space_group_name_H-M   'P 1'
#
loop_
_entity.id
_entity.type
_entity.pdbx_description
1 polymer ?
#
loop_
_entity_poly.entity_id
_entity_poly.type
_entity_poly.pdbx_seq_one_letter_code
_entity_poly.pdbx_strand_id
1 'polypeptide(L)' 'MSEYIARHVLAAELGVQTQTIAKWERDGWFPEPAQRISDRLILYRRTAVDAAIHARRQRRTQHNPPRRVA' A
#
# COMPACT_ATOMS: atom_id res chain seq x y z
N MET A 1 17.13 -9.98 5.74
CA MET A 1 16.04 -9.33 5.12
C MET A 1 15.04 -8.86 6.12
N SER A 2 14.56 -7.66 5.92
CA SER A 2 13.69 -7.08 6.90
C SER A 2 12.24 -7.46 6.65
N GLU A 3 11.55 -7.85 7.70
CA GLU A 3 10.13 -8.12 7.67
C GLU A 3 9.31 -6.85 7.55
N TYR A 4 9.92 -5.74 7.88
CA TYR A 4 9.23 -4.46 7.96
C TYR A 4 9.81 -3.49 6.97
N ILE A 5 9.01 -2.52 6.56
CA ILE A 5 9.47 -1.49 5.66
C ILE A 5 8.92 -0.16 6.16
N ALA A 6 9.78 0.83 6.20
CA ALA A 6 9.37 2.16 6.64
C ALA A 6 8.53 2.83 5.54
N ARG A 7 7.60 3.67 5.98
CA ARG A 7 6.69 4.34 5.05
C ARG A 7 7.44 5.11 3.96
N HIS A 8 8.48 5.85 4.36
CA HIS A 8 9.19 6.66 3.36
C HIS A 8 9.96 5.79 2.37
N VAL A 9 10.47 4.64 2.83
CA VAL A 9 11.15 3.72 1.93
C VAL A 9 10.15 3.09 0.97
N LEU A 10 9.00 2.69 1.51
CA LEU A 10 7.95 2.10 0.69
C LEU A 10 7.46 3.10 -0.35
N ALA A 11 7.29 4.34 0.04
CA ALA A 11 6.85 5.36 -0.90
C ALA A 11 7.84 5.50 -2.05
N ALA A 12 9.13 5.45 -1.74
CA ALA A 12 10.15 5.54 -2.77
C ALA A 12 10.08 4.34 -3.70
N GLU A 13 9.87 3.15 -3.14
CA GLU A 13 9.77 1.94 -3.97
C GLU A 13 8.59 2.01 -4.92
N LEU A 14 7.49 2.55 -4.44
CA LEU A 14 6.26 2.61 -5.24
C LEU A 14 6.21 3.85 -6.13
N GLY A 15 7.13 4.79 -5.94
CA GLY A 15 7.14 6.00 -6.73
C GLY A 15 6.03 6.96 -6.36
N VAL A 16 5.61 6.97 -5.10
CA VAL A 16 4.57 7.87 -4.64
C VAL A 16 5.07 8.63 -3.43
N GLN A 17 4.28 9.60 -2.98
CA GLN A 17 4.63 10.37 -1.80
C GLN A 17 4.12 9.67 -0.55
N THR A 18 4.76 9.97 0.58
CA THR A 18 4.32 9.35 1.83
C THR A 18 2.89 9.72 2.17
N GLN A 19 2.45 10.91 1.78
CA GLN A 19 1.08 11.32 2.00
C GLN A 19 0.10 10.43 1.25
N THR A 20 0.50 9.95 0.11
CA THR A 20 -0.34 9.04 -0.67
C THR A 20 -0.57 7.74 0.09
N ILE A 21 0.49 7.22 0.70
CA ILE A 21 0.35 6.00 1.48
C ILE A 21 -0.54 6.23 2.68
N ALA A 22 -0.42 7.38 3.34
CA ALA A 22 -1.27 7.70 4.45
C ALA A 22 -2.73 7.78 4.02
N LYS A 23 -2.98 8.31 2.84
CA LYS A 23 -4.33 8.37 2.29
C LYS A 23 -4.89 6.99 2.05
N TRP A 24 -4.09 6.11 1.47
CA TRP A 24 -4.53 4.73 1.22
C TRP A 24 -4.89 4.04 2.52
N GLU A 25 -4.14 4.32 3.56
CA GLU A 25 -4.42 3.76 4.89
C GLU A 25 -5.76 4.25 5.38
N ARG A 26 -6.05 5.54 5.22
CA ARG A 26 -7.33 6.10 5.61
C ARG A 26 -8.47 5.56 4.76
N ASP A 27 -8.20 5.25 3.51
CA ASP A 27 -9.21 4.70 2.61
C ASP A 27 -9.59 3.27 2.99
N GLY A 28 -8.77 2.63 3.79
CA GLY A 28 -9.11 1.33 4.36
C GLY A 28 -8.65 0.12 3.59
N TRP A 29 -8.00 0.29 2.43
CA TRP A 29 -7.53 -0.87 1.69
C TRP A 29 -6.06 -1.20 1.98
N PHE A 30 -5.31 -0.23 2.48
CA PHE A 30 -3.90 -0.44 2.79
C PHE A 30 -3.78 -0.92 4.23
N PRO A 31 -2.81 -1.81 4.53
CA PRO A 31 -2.71 -2.35 5.87
C PRO A 31 -2.33 -1.28 6.89
N GLU A 32 -2.74 -1.48 8.11
CA GLU A 32 -2.35 -0.59 9.17
C GLU A 32 -0.88 -0.79 9.49
N PRO A 33 -0.22 0.26 9.96
CA PRO A 33 1.19 0.11 10.31
C PRO A 33 1.38 -0.92 11.41
N ALA A 34 2.45 -1.69 11.29
CA ALA A 34 2.81 -2.65 12.32
C ALA A 34 3.34 -1.93 13.55
N GLN A 35 4.06 -0.84 13.34
CA GLN A 35 4.64 -0.07 14.43
C GLN A 35 4.69 1.40 14.06
N ARG A 36 4.40 2.23 15.04
CA ARG A 36 4.54 3.68 14.92
C ARG A 36 5.58 4.11 15.92
N ILE A 37 6.80 4.24 15.45
CA ILE A 37 7.90 4.60 16.36
C ILE A 37 7.93 6.10 16.57
N SER A 38 7.66 6.86 15.53
CA SER A 38 7.58 8.32 15.62
C SER A 38 6.73 8.80 14.47
N ASP A 39 6.50 10.11 14.40
CA ASP A 39 5.73 10.69 13.30
C ASP A 39 6.36 10.40 11.96
N ARG A 40 7.66 10.22 11.95
CA ARG A 40 8.38 10.03 10.69
C ARG A 40 8.76 8.59 10.45
N LEU A 41 8.79 7.77 11.50
CA LEU A 41 9.22 6.39 11.35
C LEU A 41 8.04 5.48 11.61
N ILE A 42 7.36 5.14 10.55
CA ILE A 42 6.19 4.27 10.60
C ILE A 42 6.53 3.05 9.79
N LEU A 43 6.38 1.88 10.40
CA LEU A 43 6.79 0.63 9.79
C LEU A 43 5.57 -0.22 9.46
N TYR A 44 5.59 -0.79 8.27
CA TYR A 44 4.58 -1.73 7.82
C TYR A 44 5.19 -3.11 7.70
N ARG A 45 4.36 -4.12 7.85
CA ARG A 45 4.82 -5.48 7.59
C ARG A 45 4.85 -5.66 6.07
N ARG A 46 6.00 -6.03 5.54
CA ARG A 46 6.18 -6.11 4.10
C ARG A 46 5.21 -7.11 3.46
N THR A 47 4.99 -8.24 4.10
CA THR A 47 4.06 -9.22 3.53
C THR A 47 2.64 -8.69 3.47
N ALA A 48 2.24 -7.91 4.47
CA ALA A 48 0.90 -7.32 4.46
C ALA A 48 0.76 -6.30 3.35
N VAL A 49 1.82 -5.51 3.13
CA VAL A 49 1.82 -4.52 2.06
C VAL A 49 1.72 -5.21 0.70
N ASP A 50 2.53 -6.24 0.51
CA ASP A 50 2.53 -6.96 -0.76
C ASP A 50 1.16 -7.58 -1.03
N ALA A 51 0.55 -8.16 -0.01
CA ALA A 51 -0.75 -8.76 -0.15
C ALA A 51 -1.83 -7.73 -0.49
N ALA A 52 -1.75 -6.56 0.15
CA ALA A 52 -2.72 -5.50 -0.11
C ALA A 52 -2.60 -4.98 -1.53
N ILE A 53 -1.37 -4.78 -1.99
CA ILE A 53 -1.16 -4.28 -3.33
C ILE A 53 -1.60 -5.30 -4.36
N HIS A 54 -1.31 -6.56 -4.12
CA HIS A 54 -1.72 -7.63 -5.02
C HIS A 54 -3.25 -7.69 -5.11
N ALA A 55 -3.91 -7.62 -3.98
CA ALA A 55 -5.37 -7.65 -3.95
C ALA A 55 -5.95 -6.43 -4.67
N ARG A 56 -5.32 -5.28 -4.50
CA ARG A 56 -5.80 -4.07 -5.14
C ARG A 56 -5.69 -4.17 -6.66
N ARG A 57 -4.60 -4.72 -7.13
CA ARG A 57 -4.39 -4.89 -8.56
C ARG A 57 -5.40 -5.86 -9.15
N GLN A 58 -5.62 -6.94 -8.46
CA GLN A 58 -6.57 -7.93 -8.96
C GLN A 58 -7.98 -7.39 -8.99
N ARG A 59 -8.32 -6.63 -7.94
CA ARG A 59 -9.62 -6.02 -7.89
C ARG A 59 -9.84 -5.07 -9.05
N ARG A 60 -8.83 -4.27 -9.38
CA ARG A 60 -8.92 -3.36 -10.50
C ARG A 60 -9.09 -4.10 -11.80
N THR A 61 -8.35 -5.18 -11.95
CA THR A 61 -8.44 -5.99 -13.16
C THR A 61 -9.82 -6.58 -13.31
N GLN A 62 -10.36 -7.13 -12.24
CA GLN A 62 -11.68 -7.73 -12.27
C GLN A 62 -12.74 -6.69 -12.45
N HIS A 63 -12.55 -5.55 -11.83
CA HIS A 63 -13.53 -4.51 -11.83
C HIS A 63 -13.56 -3.73 -13.12
N ASN A 64 -12.55 -3.90 -13.92
CA ASN A 64 -12.42 -3.16 -15.14
C ASN A 64 -13.03 -3.98 -16.26
N PRO A 65 -14.33 -3.95 -16.46
CA PRO A 65 -14.97 -4.77 -17.45
C PRO A 65 -14.54 -4.28 -18.80
N PRO A 66 -14.58 -5.14 -19.70
CA PRO A 66 -14.25 -4.77 -21.04
C PRO A 66 -15.31 -3.88 -21.55
N ARG A 67 -15.49 -3.04 -21.30
CA ARG A 67 -16.33 -2.17 -21.64
C ARG A 67 -16.59 -1.92 -22.87
N ARG A 68 -16.52 -2.38 -23.08
CA ARG A 68 -16.55 -2.34 -23.87
C ARG A 68 -16.83 -2.54 -24.69
N VAL A 69 -16.96 -2.63 -24.90
CA VAL A 69 -17.03 -2.87 -25.74
C VAL A 69 -17.75 -2.79 -26.35
N ALA A 70 -17.94 -2.61 -26.59
CA ALA A 70 -18.63 -2.58 -27.27
C ALA A 70 -19.08 -2.51 -27.66
#